data_de2d4b67d83003b98333c124c07aae4d
#
_entry.id   de2d4b67d83003b98333c124c07aae4d
#
_cell.length_a   1.000
_cell.length_b   1.000
_cell.length_c   1.000
_cell.angle_alpha   90.00
_cell.angle_beta   90.00
_cell.angle_gamma   90.00
#
_symmetry.space_group_name_H-M   'P 1'
#
loop_
_entity.id
_entity.type
_entity.pdbx_description
1 polymer ?
#
loop_
_entity_poly.entity_id
_entity_poly.type
_entity_poly.pdbx_seq_one_letter_code
_entity_poly.pdbx_strand_id
1 'polypeptide(L)'
;KPNIWDGLVVLVILALAMFAALAVWRGTDSGSAPLVTVTADGTELDRFAPEALLDSPRSYSHNGYTLTVAAEWNGDTVRLHVASADCPTQDCVHTGAISRSGQSIICLPARIVITLTGGAADSSGVDIVIG
;
A
#
# COMPACT_ATOMS: atom_id res chain seq x y z
N LYS A 1 36.14 -41.04 0.37
CA LYS A 1 35.03 -41.73 -0.23
C LYS A 1 33.73 -41.22 0.31
N PRO A 2 32.90 -40.70 -0.51
CA PRO A 2 31.62 -40.23 -0.01
C PRO A 2 30.78 -41.43 0.40
N ASN A 3 30.14 -41.30 1.53
CA ASN A 3 29.26 -42.32 2.02
C ASN A 3 27.84 -42.01 1.61
N ILE A 4 27.01 -43.00 1.64
CA ILE A 4 25.60 -42.82 1.37
C ILE A 4 25.02 -41.80 2.34
N TRP A 5 25.53 -41.78 3.55
CA TRP A 5 25.08 -40.86 4.56
C TRP A 5 25.39 -39.41 4.19
N ASP A 6 26.56 -39.17 3.56
CA ASP A 6 26.91 -37.83 3.11
C ASP A 6 25.95 -37.35 2.03
N GLY A 7 25.63 -38.21 1.10
CA GLY A 7 24.67 -37.90 0.06
C GLY A 7 23.29 -37.62 0.64
N LEU A 8 22.89 -38.37 1.64
CA LEU A 8 21.61 -38.18 2.28
C LEU A 8 21.56 -36.84 3.01
N VAL A 9 22.62 -36.49 3.71
CA VAL A 9 22.70 -35.23 4.42
C VAL A 9 22.61 -34.04 3.44
N VAL A 10 23.36 -34.13 2.35
CA VAL A 10 23.34 -33.09 1.34
C VAL A 10 21.94 -32.96 0.75
N LEU A 11 21.28 -34.06 0.50
CA LEU A 11 19.96 -34.05 -0.07
C LEU A 11 18.95 -33.44 0.87
N VAL A 12 19.05 -33.72 2.16
CA VAL A 12 18.16 -33.13 3.17
C VAL A 12 18.39 -31.63 3.26
N ILE A 13 19.65 -31.21 3.23
CA ILE A 13 19.96 -29.79 3.30
C ILE A 13 19.38 -29.04 2.08
N LEU A 14 19.53 -29.62 0.90
CA LEU A 14 18.99 -29.01 -0.31
C LEU A 14 17.46 -28.97 -0.28
N ALA A 15 16.85 -30.02 0.23
CA ALA A 15 15.39 -30.05 0.34
C ALA A 15 14.89 -28.97 1.31
N LEU A 16 15.57 -28.83 2.44
CA LEU A 16 15.21 -27.81 3.41
C LEU A 16 15.41 -26.40 2.84
N ALA A 17 16.50 -26.20 2.13
CA ALA A 17 16.78 -24.91 1.52
C ALA A 17 15.72 -24.55 0.48
N MET A 18 15.35 -25.53 -0.35
CA MET A 18 14.32 -25.31 -1.34
C MET A 18 12.96 -25.04 -0.70
N PHE A 19 12.65 -25.79 0.35
CA PHE A 19 11.40 -25.58 1.06
C PHE A 19 11.34 -24.18 1.68
N ALA A 20 12.45 -23.76 2.29
CA ALA A 20 12.52 -22.43 2.88
C ALA A 20 12.37 -21.34 1.81
N ALA A 21 13.00 -21.51 0.68
CA ALA A 21 12.90 -20.54 -0.42
C ALA A 21 11.47 -20.44 -0.94
N LEU A 22 10.81 -21.59 -1.10
CA LEU A 22 9.42 -21.56 -1.55
C LEU A 22 8.49 -20.94 -0.51
N ALA A 23 8.75 -21.21 0.75
CA ALA A 23 7.94 -20.64 1.83
C ALA A 23 8.08 -19.12 1.87
N VAL A 24 9.28 -18.61 1.68
CA VAL A 24 9.50 -17.18 1.65
C VAL A 24 8.82 -16.55 0.42
N TRP A 25 8.95 -17.23 -0.73
CA TRP A 25 8.31 -16.73 -1.93
C TRP A 25 6.80 -16.63 -1.76
N ARG A 26 6.20 -17.67 -1.24
CA ARG A 26 4.77 -17.65 -1.03
C ARG A 26 4.36 -16.65 0.04
N GLY A 27 5.20 -16.47 1.03
CA GLY A 27 4.92 -15.52 2.08
C GLY A 27 4.93 -14.08 1.58
N THR A 28 5.80 -13.80 0.61
CA THR A 28 5.80 -12.45 0.07
C THR A 28 4.63 -12.20 -0.85
N ASP A 29 4.17 -13.29 -1.49
CA ASP A 29 3.06 -13.08 -2.36
C ASP A 29 1.79 -12.88 -1.63
N SER A 30 1.65 -13.44 -0.53
CA SER A 30 0.42 -13.28 0.17
C SER A 30 0.41 -11.97 0.80
N GLY A 31 1.14 -11.13 0.31
CA GLY A 31 1.17 -9.88 0.80
C GLY A 31 -0.14 -9.34 1.07
N SER A 32 -0.25 -8.49 1.92
CA SER A 32 -1.47 -7.96 2.28
C SER A 32 -2.13 -7.31 1.14
N ALA A 33 -3.38 -7.40 1.09
CA ALA A 33 -4.16 -6.65 0.14
C ALA A 33 -3.91 -5.17 0.36
N PRO A 34 -4.00 -4.36 -0.67
CA PRO A 34 -3.83 -2.93 -0.50
C PRO A 34 -4.88 -2.37 0.47
N LEU A 35 -4.44 -1.42 1.27
CA LEU A 35 -5.29 -0.83 2.27
C LEU A 35 -5.07 0.66 2.30
N VAL A 36 -6.15 1.42 2.35
CA VAL A 36 -6.08 2.87 2.42
C VAL A 36 -6.32 3.29 3.86
N THR A 37 -5.41 4.10 4.37
CA THR A 37 -5.54 4.64 5.71
C THR A 37 -5.65 6.16 5.60
N VAL A 38 -6.67 6.70 6.22
CA VAL A 38 -6.87 8.15 6.25
C VAL A 38 -6.64 8.63 7.66
N THR A 39 -5.68 9.53 7.83
CA THR A 39 -5.37 10.07 9.13
C THR A 39 -5.55 11.58 9.10
N ALA A 40 -5.92 12.13 10.24
CA ALA A 40 -6.02 13.57 10.39
C ALA A 40 -5.26 13.95 11.65
N ASP A 41 -4.28 14.81 11.48
CA ASP A 41 -3.47 15.31 12.58
C ASP A 41 -2.88 14.14 13.39
N GLY A 42 -2.46 13.09 12.71
CA GLY A 42 -1.87 11.93 13.35
C GLY A 42 -2.84 10.91 13.87
N THR A 43 -4.14 11.16 13.79
CA THR A 43 -5.16 10.24 14.29
C THR A 43 -5.84 9.56 13.12
N GLU A 44 -5.92 8.25 13.17
CA GLU A 44 -6.56 7.51 12.08
C GLU A 44 -8.06 7.76 12.07
N LEU A 45 -8.58 8.23 10.96
CA LEU A 45 -10.00 8.47 10.79
C LEU A 45 -10.71 7.27 10.19
N ASP A 46 -10.05 6.59 9.24
CA ASP A 46 -10.70 5.52 8.51
C ASP A 46 -9.65 4.61 7.90
N ARG A 47 -10.04 3.39 7.61
CA ARG A 47 -9.18 2.40 6.98
C ARG A 47 -10.06 1.48 6.15
N PHE A 48 -9.78 1.35 4.88
CA PHE A 48 -10.61 0.57 3.98
C PHE A 48 -9.82 0.11 2.78
N ALA A 49 -10.37 -0.83 2.02
CA ALA A 49 -9.75 -1.28 0.79
C ALA A 49 -10.01 -0.25 -0.31
N PRO A 50 -9.07 -0.07 -1.23
CA PRO A 50 -9.27 0.90 -2.32
C PRO A 50 -10.52 0.63 -3.14
N GLU A 51 -10.87 -0.63 -3.28
CA GLU A 51 -12.05 -1.00 -4.06
C GLU A 51 -13.34 -0.44 -3.47
N ALA A 52 -13.36 -0.15 -2.19
CA ALA A 52 -14.55 0.42 -1.57
C ALA A 52 -14.87 1.80 -2.14
N LEU A 53 -13.88 2.50 -2.62
CA LEU A 53 -14.11 3.81 -3.21
C LEU A 53 -14.64 3.75 -4.63
N LEU A 54 -14.53 2.60 -5.27
CA LEU A 54 -15.06 2.46 -6.63
C LEU A 54 -16.59 2.54 -6.64
N ASP A 55 -17.20 2.08 -5.56
CA ASP A 55 -18.66 2.13 -5.47
C ASP A 55 -19.15 3.53 -5.13
N SER A 56 -18.46 4.18 -4.23
CA SER A 56 -18.85 5.53 -3.85
C SER A 56 -17.67 6.27 -3.24
N PRO A 57 -17.47 7.50 -3.61
CA PRO A 57 -16.43 8.31 -2.99
C PRO A 57 -16.72 8.57 -1.52
N ARG A 58 -15.68 8.83 -0.77
CA ARG A 58 -15.82 9.15 0.64
C ARG A 58 -15.27 10.53 0.92
N SER A 59 -15.93 11.22 1.81
CA SER A 59 -15.52 12.57 2.19
C SER A 59 -15.03 12.59 3.61
N TYR A 60 -14.02 13.37 3.86
CA TYR A 60 -13.44 13.55 5.18
C TYR A 60 -13.27 15.01 5.48
N SER A 61 -13.56 15.40 6.70
CA SER A 61 -13.44 16.78 7.13
C SER A 61 -12.55 16.88 8.34
N HIS A 62 -11.71 17.87 8.35
CA HIS A 62 -10.86 18.14 9.49
C HIS A 62 -10.37 19.59 9.39
N ASN A 63 -10.23 20.22 10.53
CA ASN A 63 -9.69 21.58 10.59
C ASN A 63 -10.44 22.56 9.70
N GLY A 64 -11.71 22.35 9.52
CA GLY A 64 -12.53 23.27 8.71
C GLY A 64 -12.49 23.01 7.22
N TYR A 65 -11.77 22.00 6.79
CA TYR A 65 -11.67 21.69 5.37
C TYR A 65 -12.24 20.29 5.11
N THR A 66 -12.81 20.12 3.94
CA THR A 66 -13.38 18.84 3.53
C THR A 66 -12.73 18.42 2.22
N LEU A 67 -12.40 17.15 2.13
CA LEU A 67 -11.92 16.61 0.86
C LEU A 67 -12.66 15.31 0.54
N THR A 68 -12.79 15.03 -0.74
CA THR A 68 -13.47 13.84 -1.22
C THR A 68 -12.46 12.98 -1.94
N VAL A 69 -12.37 11.72 -1.52
CA VAL A 69 -11.45 10.76 -2.08
C VAL A 69 -12.23 9.80 -2.96
N ALA A 70 -11.73 9.55 -4.15
CA ALA A 70 -12.36 8.62 -5.08
C ALA A 70 -11.33 7.68 -5.64
N ALA A 71 -11.79 6.63 -6.26
CA ALA A 71 -10.91 5.65 -6.88
C ALA A 71 -11.41 5.31 -8.27
N GLU A 72 -10.51 4.88 -9.13
CA GLU A 72 -10.87 4.46 -10.46
C GLU A 72 -9.95 3.34 -10.91
N TRP A 73 -10.40 2.57 -11.87
CA TRP A 73 -9.60 1.50 -12.44
C TRP A 73 -8.57 2.07 -13.40
N ASN A 74 -7.37 1.54 -13.31
CA ASN A 74 -6.33 1.88 -14.25
C ASN A 74 -5.71 0.56 -14.73
N GLY A 75 -6.33 -0.05 -15.69
CA GLY A 75 -5.93 -1.37 -16.14
C GLY A 75 -6.24 -2.40 -15.07
N ASP A 76 -5.22 -3.00 -14.49
CA ASP A 76 -5.41 -4.02 -13.48
C ASP A 76 -5.37 -3.47 -12.07
N THR A 77 -5.11 -2.20 -11.88
CA THR A 77 -4.95 -1.64 -10.54
C THR A 77 -5.97 -0.55 -10.28
N VAL A 78 -6.18 -0.29 -9.00
CA VAL A 78 -7.08 0.77 -8.57
C VAL A 78 -6.25 1.97 -8.17
N ARG A 79 -6.57 3.12 -8.71
CA ARG A 79 -5.90 4.37 -8.35
C ARG A 79 -6.80 5.20 -7.48
N LEU A 80 -6.19 5.86 -6.50
CA LEU A 80 -6.90 6.75 -5.60
C LEU A 80 -6.50 8.18 -5.90
N HIS A 81 -7.44 9.07 -5.79
CA HIS A 81 -7.15 10.49 -5.94
C HIS A 81 -8.14 11.31 -5.13
N VAL A 82 -7.79 12.56 -4.88
CA VAL A 82 -8.72 13.46 -4.23
C VAL A 82 -9.51 14.15 -5.34
N ALA A 83 -10.80 13.84 -5.40
CA ALA A 83 -11.66 14.37 -6.45
C ALA A 83 -11.93 15.84 -6.25
N SER A 84 -12.07 16.26 -5.01
CA SER A 84 -12.29 17.68 -4.70
C SER A 84 -11.87 17.96 -3.27
N ALA A 85 -11.55 19.18 -2.99
CA ALA A 85 -11.16 19.61 -1.66
C ALA A 85 -11.43 21.09 -1.50
N ASP A 86 -11.66 21.50 -0.26
CA ASP A 86 -11.91 22.90 0.04
C ASP A 86 -10.63 23.66 0.33
N CYS A 87 -9.50 23.02 0.39
CA CYS A 87 -8.30 23.72 0.81
C CYS A 87 -7.88 24.76 -0.22
N PRO A 88 -7.34 25.88 0.21
CA PRO A 88 -7.04 26.98 -0.70
C PRO A 88 -5.98 26.66 -1.73
N THR A 89 -5.00 25.85 -1.36
CA THR A 89 -3.93 25.53 -2.28
C THR A 89 -4.27 24.40 -3.23
N GLN A 90 -5.23 23.56 -2.88
CA GLN A 90 -5.63 22.41 -3.70
C GLN A 90 -4.46 21.45 -3.96
N ASP A 91 -3.50 21.41 -3.04
CA ASP A 91 -2.33 20.55 -3.22
C ASP A 91 -2.71 19.09 -3.29
N CYS A 92 -3.67 18.66 -2.48
CA CYS A 92 -4.08 17.27 -2.48
C CYS A 92 -4.74 16.88 -3.80
N VAL A 93 -5.47 17.78 -4.40
CA VAL A 93 -6.09 17.52 -5.71
C VAL A 93 -5.01 17.48 -6.78
N HIS A 94 -4.04 18.36 -6.70
CA HIS A 94 -2.98 18.44 -7.69
C HIS A 94 -1.94 17.33 -7.56
N THR A 95 -1.90 16.65 -6.42
CA THR A 95 -0.99 15.52 -6.26
C THR A 95 -1.25 14.44 -7.30
N GLY A 96 -2.49 14.31 -7.73
CA GLY A 96 -2.82 13.31 -8.72
C GLY A 96 -3.15 11.96 -8.08
N ALA A 97 -3.15 10.92 -8.86
CA ALA A 97 -3.57 9.61 -8.41
C ALA A 97 -2.41 8.83 -7.84
N ILE A 98 -2.69 8.01 -6.84
CA ILE A 98 -1.70 7.10 -6.27
C ILE A 98 -2.21 5.67 -6.44
N SER A 99 -1.30 4.75 -6.69
CA SER A 99 -1.68 3.35 -6.87
C SER A 99 -0.67 2.40 -6.27
N ARG A 100 0.42 2.90 -5.74
CA ARG A 100 1.48 2.04 -5.21
C ARG A 100 1.51 2.11 -3.69
N SER A 101 1.91 1.00 -3.09
CA SER A 101 2.11 0.95 -1.66
C SER A 101 3.18 1.96 -1.25
N GLY A 102 2.93 2.66 -0.20
CA GLY A 102 3.85 3.67 0.30
C GLY A 102 3.60 5.07 -0.22
N GLN A 103 2.76 5.22 -1.22
CA GLN A 103 2.41 6.54 -1.70
C GLN A 103 1.34 7.17 -0.80
N SER A 104 1.34 8.46 -0.72
CA SER A 104 0.35 9.16 0.10
C SER A 104 -0.03 10.48 -0.52
N ILE A 105 -1.20 10.96 -0.18
CA ILE A 105 -1.69 12.28 -0.55
C ILE A 105 -1.83 13.07 0.74
N ILE A 106 -1.22 14.24 0.78
CA ILE A 106 -1.21 15.05 1.98
C ILE A 106 -1.91 16.38 1.71
N CYS A 107 -2.88 16.70 2.55
CA CYS A 107 -3.53 17.99 2.51
C CYS A 107 -3.11 18.77 3.75
N LEU A 108 -2.18 19.67 3.60
CA LEU A 108 -1.61 20.39 4.73
C LEU A 108 -2.62 21.27 5.46
N PRO A 109 -3.44 22.05 4.77
CA PRO A 109 -4.40 22.88 5.49
C PRO A 109 -5.37 22.08 6.34
N ALA A 110 -5.81 20.94 5.84
CA ALA A 110 -6.72 20.08 6.58
C ALA A 110 -5.98 19.12 7.49
N ARG A 111 -4.66 18.98 7.30
CA ARG A 111 -3.83 18.01 8.03
C ARG A 111 -4.31 16.59 7.87
N ILE A 112 -4.85 16.29 6.70
CA ILE A 112 -5.31 14.95 6.38
C ILE A 112 -4.27 14.28 5.50
N VAL A 113 -3.92 13.04 5.83
CA VAL A 113 -2.99 12.24 5.06
C VAL A 113 -3.70 10.97 4.65
N ILE A 114 -3.67 10.67 3.36
CA ILE A 114 -4.24 9.44 2.82
C ILE A 114 -3.07 8.59 2.35
N THR A 115 -2.89 7.44 2.96
CA THR A 115 -1.75 6.57 2.67
C THR A 115 -2.23 5.25 2.13
N LEU A 116 -1.60 4.79 1.07
CA LEU A 116 -1.87 3.48 0.50
C LEU A 116 -0.76 2.53 0.97
N THR A 117 -1.15 1.45 1.63
CA THR A 117 -0.20 0.48 2.14
C THR A 117 -0.57 -0.91 1.70
N GLY A 118 0.36 -1.82 1.76
CA GLY A 118 0.11 -3.20 1.35
C GLY A 118 0.14 -3.35 -0.16
N GLY A 119 -0.46 -4.37 -0.62
CA GLY A 119 -0.46 -4.64 -2.03
C GLY A 119 0.86 -5.17 -2.50
N ALA A 120 0.93 -5.27 -3.76
CA ALA A 120 1.96 -5.84 -4.35
C ALA A 120 3.09 -5.05 -4.39
N ALA A 121 3.77 -5.03 -3.90
CA ALA A 121 4.72 -4.41 -3.94
C ALA A 121 5.60 -4.17 -4.68
N ASP A 122 5.93 -3.49 -4.80
CA ASP A 122 6.81 -2.94 -5.16
C ASP A 122 7.87 -2.95 -4.38
N SER A 123 8.24 -3.85 -4.21
CA SER A 123 9.23 -3.99 -3.47
C SER A 123 10.31 -3.25 -3.69
N SER A 124 10.39 -2.85 -4.67
CA SER A 124 11.47 -2.15 -4.90
C SER A 124 11.55 -1.11 -4.05
N GLY A 125 10.94 -1.01 -3.52
CA GLY A 125 11.06 -0.19 -2.82
C GLY A 125 11.68 0.37 -2.20
N VAL A 126 11.66 0.57 -2.05
CA VAL A 126 12.12 1.03 -1.51
C VAL A 126 12.08 1.80 -0.89
N ASP A 127 11.86 1.89 -0.62
CA ASP A 127 11.75 2.31 0.02
C ASP A 127 12.05 3.26 0.73
N ILE A 128 12.47 3.62 0.72
CA ILE A 128 12.92 4.36 1.31
C ILE A 128 12.66 5.41 1.36
N VAL A 129 12.17 5.84 1.46
CA VAL A 129 11.83 6.72 1.49
C VAL A 129 11.98 7.60 2.14
N ILE A 130 12.20 8.03 2.29
CA ILE A 130 12.44 8.86 2.87
C ILE A 130 11.87 9.76 3.02
N GLY A 131 11.57 9.94 3.07
CA GLY A 131 10.91 10.89 3.22
C GLY A 131 10.52 11.92 3.72
#